data_828e5909b71af33aab95934c0d6844a2
#
_entry.id   828e5909b71af33aab95934c0d6844a2
#
_cell.length_a   1.000
_cell.length_b   1.000
_cell.length_c   1.000
_cell.angle_alpha   90.00
_cell.angle_beta   90.00
_cell.angle_gamma   90.00
#
_symmetry.space_group_name_H-M   'P 1'
#
loop_
_entity.id
_entity.type
_entity.pdbx_description
1 polymer ?
#
loop_
_entity_poly.entity_id
_entity_poly.type
_entity_poly.pdbx_seq_one_letter_code
_entity_poly.pdbx_strand_id
1 'polypeptide(L)'
;EWLYASASIAGGVVCLLLGAVEGGRSPWFVSVVSMPDGTILVRPGTTVMYLRVLTALLASGAGVCFFYVSLFNVDADIRSIAGGNVLSAAAVALYLVAKIIGSQSRECIVVSQQRVDMWGKGGIHYSIPWSDQPRVIGQRNSGKSLLIGAGQNIDCLVVFTTLRIRPSRVRSLLAYYQTTPGALDLISTPEARDEAMKALS
;
A
#
# COMPACT_ATOMS: atom_id res chain seq x y z
N GLU A 1 -11.21 -5.91 -36.07
CA GLU A 1 -10.10 -4.95 -35.85
C GLU A 1 -10.36 -4.02 -34.67
N TRP A 2 -11.52 -3.37 -34.56
CA TRP A 2 -11.85 -2.45 -33.46
C TRP A 2 -11.77 -3.10 -32.07
N LEU A 3 -12.28 -4.34 -31.94
CA LEU A 3 -12.24 -5.07 -30.66
C LEU A 3 -10.80 -5.37 -30.22
N TYR A 4 -9.93 -5.72 -31.17
CA TYR A 4 -8.52 -5.97 -30.87
C TYR A 4 -7.80 -4.69 -30.44
N ALA A 5 -8.05 -3.57 -31.17
CA ALA A 5 -7.47 -2.28 -30.81
C ALA A 5 -7.93 -1.81 -29.42
N SER A 6 -9.23 -1.91 -29.11
CA SER A 6 -9.75 -1.52 -27.79
C SER A 6 -9.21 -2.41 -26.65
N ALA A 7 -9.08 -3.72 -26.89
CA ALA A 7 -8.49 -4.63 -25.91
C ALA A 7 -6.99 -4.34 -25.66
N SER A 8 -6.25 -3.97 -26.71
CA SER A 8 -4.82 -3.60 -26.60
C SER A 8 -4.65 -2.30 -25.83
N ILE A 9 -5.49 -1.30 -26.07
CA ILE A 9 -5.51 -0.04 -25.30
C ILE A 9 -5.83 -0.32 -23.84
N ALA A 10 -6.85 -1.14 -23.55
CA ALA A 10 -7.19 -1.53 -22.18
C ALA A 10 -6.04 -2.25 -21.49
N GLY A 11 -5.33 -3.15 -22.19
CA GLY A 11 -4.12 -3.79 -21.69
C GLY A 11 -3.00 -2.80 -21.33
N GLY A 12 -2.76 -1.81 -22.18
CA GLY A 12 -1.81 -0.73 -21.91
C GLY A 12 -2.18 0.09 -20.67
N VAL A 13 -3.44 0.45 -20.52
CA VAL A 13 -3.96 1.15 -19.34
C VAL A 13 -3.78 0.30 -18.08
N VAL A 14 -4.08 -1.00 -18.14
CA VAL A 14 -3.85 -1.94 -17.02
C VAL A 14 -2.38 -1.96 -16.60
N CYS A 15 -1.44 -2.02 -17.54
CA CYS A 15 0.00 -1.99 -17.25
C CYS A 15 0.42 -0.67 -16.56
N LEU A 16 -0.09 0.47 -17.03
CA LEU A 16 0.18 1.78 -16.40
C LEU A 16 -0.38 1.86 -15.00
N LEU A 17 -1.63 1.41 -14.79
CA LEU A 17 -2.25 1.38 -13.46
C LEU A 17 -1.50 0.44 -12.51
N LEU A 18 -1.08 -0.74 -12.98
CA LEU A 18 -0.24 -1.64 -12.19
C LEU A 18 1.07 -0.98 -11.79
N GLY A 19 1.75 -0.32 -12.72
CA GLY A 19 2.98 0.43 -12.44
C GLY A 19 2.76 1.50 -11.38
N ALA A 20 1.67 2.28 -11.48
CA ALA A 20 1.32 3.31 -10.51
C ALA A 20 0.96 2.70 -9.14
N VAL A 21 0.16 1.64 -9.11
CA VAL A 21 -0.28 0.98 -7.87
C VAL A 21 0.86 0.23 -7.20
N GLU A 22 1.70 -0.49 -7.93
CA GLU A 22 2.78 -1.29 -7.35
C GLU A 22 4.08 -0.49 -7.14
N GLY A 23 4.33 0.55 -7.94
CA GLY A 23 5.51 1.43 -7.82
C GLY A 23 5.29 2.66 -6.93
N GLY A 24 4.04 3.09 -6.76
CA GLY A 24 3.72 4.35 -6.08
C GLY A 24 3.92 4.31 -4.57
N ARG A 25 4.62 5.32 -4.04
CA ARG A 25 4.75 5.62 -2.60
C ARG A 25 4.19 7.02 -2.33
N SER A 26 2.98 7.26 -2.82
CA SER A 26 2.30 8.55 -2.67
C SER A 26 1.64 8.67 -1.28
N PRO A 27 1.52 9.89 -0.73
CA PRO A 27 0.75 10.15 0.48
C PRO A 27 -0.71 9.70 0.37
N TRP A 28 -1.27 9.69 -0.85
CA TRP A 28 -2.63 9.22 -1.14
C TRP A 28 -2.87 7.74 -0.82
N PHE A 29 -1.81 6.96 -0.59
CA PHE A 29 -1.89 5.53 -0.29
C PHE A 29 -1.89 5.23 1.21
N VAL A 30 -1.83 6.25 2.05
CA VAL A 30 -1.86 6.14 3.50
C VAL A 30 -3.06 6.89 4.03
N SER A 31 -3.80 6.27 4.93
CA SER A 31 -4.92 6.88 5.65
C SER A 31 -4.56 7.04 7.11
N VAL A 32 -4.79 8.22 7.63
CA VAL A 32 -4.67 8.53 9.07
C VAL A 32 -6.07 8.66 9.65
N VAL A 33 -6.34 7.92 10.69
CA VAL A 33 -7.65 7.89 11.35
C VAL A 33 -7.44 8.12 12.85
N SER A 34 -8.13 9.09 13.40
CA SER A 34 -8.24 9.25 14.85
C SER A 34 -9.29 8.26 15.37
N MET A 35 -8.93 7.49 16.37
CA MET A 35 -9.79 6.49 16.98
C MET A 35 -10.44 7.04 18.24
N PRO A 36 -11.65 6.55 18.63
CA PRO A 36 -12.36 7.03 19.82
C PRO A 36 -11.60 6.81 21.13
N ASP A 37 -10.66 5.89 21.15
CA ASP A 37 -9.80 5.57 22.30
C ASP A 37 -8.62 6.54 22.46
N GLY A 38 -8.58 7.62 21.69
CA GLY A 38 -7.48 8.60 21.73
C GLY A 38 -6.19 8.07 21.11
N THR A 39 -6.27 7.22 20.12
CA THR A 39 -5.12 6.75 19.34
C THR A 39 -5.20 7.23 17.89
N ILE A 40 -4.05 7.34 17.24
CA ILE A 40 -3.95 7.65 15.82
C ILE A 40 -3.52 6.39 15.08
N LEU A 41 -4.35 5.94 14.16
CA LEU A 41 -4.12 4.78 13.32
C LEU A 41 -3.65 5.23 11.93
N VAL A 42 -2.41 4.88 11.58
CA VAL A 42 -1.85 5.03 10.23
C VAL A 42 -1.95 3.68 9.52
N ARG A 43 -2.78 3.60 8.48
CA ARG A 43 -3.07 2.36 7.75
C ARG A 43 -3.00 2.55 6.24
N PRO A 44 -2.95 1.47 5.44
CA PRO A 44 -3.10 1.58 4.00
C PRO A 44 -4.40 2.29 3.62
N GLY A 45 -4.30 3.26 2.71
CA GLY A 45 -5.46 3.98 2.22
C GLY A 45 -6.37 3.10 1.35
N THR A 46 -7.67 3.35 1.42
CA THR A 46 -8.69 2.66 0.60
C THR A 46 -8.46 2.86 -0.90
N THR A 47 -7.86 3.98 -1.30
CA THR A 47 -7.53 4.29 -2.69
C THR A 47 -6.74 3.17 -3.38
N VAL A 48 -5.78 2.56 -2.69
CA VAL A 48 -5.00 1.43 -3.25
C VAL A 48 -5.90 0.24 -3.54
N MET A 49 -6.84 -0.05 -2.65
CA MET A 49 -7.80 -1.14 -2.84
C MET A 49 -8.71 -0.87 -4.03
N TYR A 50 -9.28 0.33 -4.13
CA TYR A 50 -10.12 0.71 -5.28
C TYR A 50 -9.37 0.64 -6.60
N LEU A 51 -8.14 1.13 -6.66
CA LEU A 51 -7.30 1.04 -7.86
C LEU A 51 -7.02 -0.41 -8.25
N ARG A 52 -6.76 -1.30 -7.29
CA ARG A 52 -6.57 -2.73 -7.55
C ARG A 52 -7.83 -3.39 -8.09
N VAL A 53 -8.99 -3.09 -7.50
CA VAL A 53 -10.28 -3.62 -7.98
C VAL A 53 -10.55 -3.13 -9.40
N LEU A 54 -10.39 -1.83 -9.66
CA LEU A 54 -10.57 -1.25 -11.00
C LEU A 54 -9.62 -1.91 -12.02
N THR A 55 -8.35 -2.06 -11.67
CA THR A 55 -7.36 -2.68 -12.56
C THR A 55 -7.70 -4.16 -12.82
N ALA A 56 -8.19 -4.90 -11.81
CA ALA A 56 -8.62 -6.29 -11.98
C ALA A 56 -9.83 -6.39 -12.92
N LEU A 57 -10.80 -5.49 -12.79
CA LEU A 57 -11.97 -5.43 -13.67
C LEU A 57 -11.57 -5.12 -15.12
N LEU A 58 -10.68 -4.15 -15.33
CA LEU A 58 -10.17 -3.81 -16.67
C LEU A 58 -9.38 -4.97 -17.28
N ALA A 59 -8.53 -5.64 -16.51
CA ALA A 59 -7.79 -6.82 -16.97
C ALA A 59 -8.74 -7.96 -17.36
N SER A 60 -9.77 -8.20 -16.56
CA SER A 60 -10.78 -9.23 -16.87
C SER A 60 -11.57 -8.88 -18.13
N GLY A 61 -11.99 -7.63 -18.29
CA GLY A 61 -12.68 -7.16 -19.49
C GLY A 61 -11.82 -7.29 -20.76
N ALA A 62 -10.55 -6.88 -20.68
CA ALA A 62 -9.61 -7.05 -21.78
C ALA A 62 -9.42 -8.54 -22.13
N GLY A 63 -9.32 -9.40 -21.12
CA GLY A 63 -9.22 -10.86 -21.29
C GLY A 63 -10.42 -11.45 -22.04
N VAL A 64 -11.64 -11.02 -21.72
CA VAL A 64 -12.86 -11.45 -22.44
C VAL A 64 -12.83 -11.00 -23.89
N CYS A 65 -12.43 -9.74 -24.17
CA CYS A 65 -12.30 -9.24 -25.54
C CYS A 65 -11.25 -10.03 -26.35
N PHE A 66 -10.08 -10.30 -25.76
CA PHE A 66 -9.05 -11.11 -26.41
C PHE A 66 -9.50 -12.55 -26.64
N PHE A 67 -10.23 -13.15 -25.69
CA PHE A 67 -10.80 -14.50 -25.84
C PHE A 67 -11.79 -14.53 -27.01
N TYR A 68 -12.69 -13.55 -27.11
CA TYR A 68 -13.60 -13.44 -28.24
C TYR A 68 -12.86 -13.33 -29.57
N VAL A 69 -11.83 -12.45 -29.66
CA VAL A 69 -11.00 -12.31 -30.88
C VAL A 69 -10.29 -13.60 -31.20
N SER A 70 -9.76 -14.35 -30.23
CA SER A 70 -9.07 -15.62 -30.46
C SER A 70 -9.97 -16.72 -31.01
N LEU A 71 -11.28 -16.68 -30.67
CA LEU A 71 -12.25 -17.66 -31.16
C LEU A 71 -12.81 -17.34 -32.56
N PHE A 72 -13.07 -16.08 -32.84
CA PHE A 72 -13.85 -15.68 -33.99
C PHE A 72 -13.04 -14.99 -35.11
N ASN A 73 -11.77 -14.66 -34.88
CA ASN A 73 -10.95 -14.06 -35.94
C ASN A 73 -10.49 -15.13 -36.94
N VAL A 74 -10.57 -14.80 -38.23
CA VAL A 74 -10.17 -15.67 -39.33
C VAL A 74 -8.63 -15.73 -39.47
N ASP A 75 -7.95 -14.62 -39.12
CA ASP A 75 -6.50 -14.52 -39.19
C ASP A 75 -5.83 -15.33 -38.08
N ALA A 76 -4.97 -16.31 -38.50
CA ALA A 76 -4.32 -17.21 -37.56
C ALA A 76 -3.31 -16.50 -36.66
N ASP A 77 -2.62 -15.48 -37.15
CA ASP A 77 -1.61 -14.74 -36.38
C ASP A 77 -2.30 -13.89 -35.31
N ILE A 78 -3.38 -13.20 -35.68
CA ILE A 78 -4.18 -12.42 -34.71
C ILE A 78 -4.78 -13.33 -33.64
N ARG A 79 -5.27 -14.53 -34.02
CA ARG A 79 -5.79 -15.51 -33.03
C ARG A 79 -4.74 -15.97 -32.04
N SER A 80 -3.53 -16.26 -32.52
CA SER A 80 -2.42 -16.71 -31.68
C SER A 80 -2.00 -15.63 -30.68
N ILE A 81 -1.85 -14.39 -31.15
CA ILE A 81 -1.49 -13.24 -30.29
C ILE A 81 -2.61 -12.95 -29.28
N ALA A 82 -3.88 -12.99 -29.71
CA ALA A 82 -5.02 -12.78 -28.84
C ALA A 82 -5.09 -13.87 -27.76
N GLY A 83 -4.84 -15.15 -28.10
CA GLY A 83 -4.77 -16.24 -27.15
C GLY A 83 -3.70 -16.04 -26.06
N GLY A 84 -2.50 -15.61 -26.46
CA GLY A 84 -1.45 -15.25 -25.51
C GLY A 84 -1.83 -14.13 -24.55
N ASN A 85 -2.54 -13.11 -25.06
CA ASN A 85 -3.02 -11.99 -24.27
C ASN A 85 -4.15 -12.39 -23.28
N VAL A 86 -4.97 -13.40 -23.59
CA VAL A 86 -5.95 -13.98 -22.63
C VAL A 86 -5.24 -14.51 -21.39
N LEU A 87 -4.19 -15.29 -21.57
CA LEU A 87 -3.42 -15.86 -20.46
C LEU A 87 -2.78 -14.76 -19.60
N SER A 88 -2.22 -13.75 -20.26
CA SER A 88 -1.62 -12.61 -19.57
C SER A 88 -2.65 -11.82 -18.76
N ALA A 89 -3.83 -11.54 -19.32
CA ALA A 89 -4.92 -10.85 -18.65
C ALA A 89 -5.44 -11.65 -17.45
N ALA A 90 -5.60 -12.97 -17.61
CA ALA A 90 -6.02 -13.86 -16.52
C ALA A 90 -4.97 -13.89 -15.39
N ALA A 91 -3.69 -13.99 -15.72
CA ALA A 91 -2.61 -13.96 -14.73
C ALA A 91 -2.59 -12.64 -13.93
N VAL A 92 -2.78 -11.50 -14.60
CA VAL A 92 -2.88 -10.17 -13.95
C VAL A 92 -4.09 -10.12 -13.03
N ALA A 93 -5.27 -10.55 -13.50
CA ALA A 93 -6.49 -10.55 -12.71
C ALA A 93 -6.33 -11.42 -11.44
N LEU A 94 -5.81 -12.65 -11.58
CA LEU A 94 -5.55 -13.55 -10.45
C LEU A 94 -4.53 -12.96 -9.47
N TYR A 95 -3.45 -12.37 -9.96
CA TYR A 95 -2.46 -11.68 -9.13
C TYR A 95 -3.11 -10.57 -8.28
N LEU A 96 -3.97 -9.75 -8.90
CA LEU A 96 -4.64 -8.66 -8.20
C LEU A 96 -5.66 -9.16 -7.18
N VAL A 97 -6.42 -10.19 -7.52
CA VAL A 97 -7.35 -10.85 -6.58
C VAL A 97 -6.59 -11.39 -5.37
N ALA A 98 -5.49 -12.11 -5.60
CA ALA A 98 -4.63 -12.58 -4.51
C ALA A 98 -4.08 -11.44 -3.65
N LYS A 99 -3.72 -10.30 -4.28
CA LYS A 99 -3.29 -9.08 -3.56
C LYS A 99 -4.41 -8.42 -2.79
N ILE A 100 -5.64 -8.40 -3.29
CA ILE A 100 -6.81 -7.86 -2.59
C ILE A 100 -7.11 -8.72 -1.36
N ILE A 101 -7.15 -10.04 -1.52
CA ILE A 101 -7.37 -10.98 -0.42
C ILE A 101 -6.25 -10.90 0.61
N GLY A 102 -4.98 -10.88 0.16
CA GLY A 102 -3.81 -10.76 1.03
C GLY A 102 -3.64 -9.37 1.67
N SER A 103 -4.35 -8.33 1.17
CA SER A 103 -4.30 -6.98 1.74
C SER A 103 -5.11 -6.81 3.02
N GLN A 104 -5.78 -7.86 3.50
CA GLN A 104 -6.29 -7.92 4.87
C GLN A 104 -5.16 -7.98 5.91
N SER A 105 -3.89 -7.81 5.49
CA SER A 105 -2.77 -7.66 6.40
C SER A 105 -3.03 -6.46 7.31
N ARG A 106 -2.97 -6.71 8.61
CA ARG A 106 -3.16 -5.70 9.66
C ARG A 106 -1.94 -4.75 9.78
N GLU A 107 -1.25 -4.51 8.66
CA GLU A 107 -0.10 -3.61 8.67
C GLU A 107 -0.56 -2.19 8.99
N CYS A 108 -0.13 -1.68 10.12
CA CYS A 108 -0.44 -0.32 10.55
C CYS A 108 0.57 0.19 11.57
N ILE A 109 0.55 1.49 11.79
CA ILE A 109 1.24 2.14 12.89
C ILE A 109 0.15 2.78 13.74
N VAL A 110 0.14 2.47 15.03
CA VAL A 110 -0.76 3.07 16.02
C VAL A 110 0.07 3.93 16.96
N VAL A 111 -0.28 5.19 17.03
CA VAL A 111 0.34 6.16 17.93
C VAL A 111 -0.61 6.40 19.08
N SER A 112 -0.16 6.17 20.31
CA SER A 112 -0.85 6.47 21.54
C SER A 112 -0.03 7.43 22.39
N GLN A 113 -0.62 7.95 23.48
CA GLN A 113 0.11 8.83 24.41
C GLN A 113 1.32 8.16 25.06
N GLN A 114 1.29 6.83 25.25
CA GLN A 114 2.32 6.12 26.00
C GLN A 114 3.35 5.44 25.10
N ARG A 115 2.95 5.00 23.89
CA ARG A 115 3.75 4.17 23.03
C ARG A 115 3.36 4.26 21.56
N VAL A 116 4.22 3.76 20.70
CA VAL A 116 3.93 3.48 19.31
C VAL A 116 3.90 1.97 19.09
N ASP A 117 2.82 1.49 18.50
CA ASP A 117 2.63 0.10 18.12
C ASP A 117 2.75 -0.03 16.60
N MET A 118 3.52 -1.00 16.13
CA MET A 118 3.75 -1.23 14.71
C MET A 118 3.43 -2.68 14.36
N TRP A 119 2.45 -2.86 13.48
CA TRP A 119 2.10 -4.17 12.93
C TRP A 119 2.66 -4.30 11.51
N GLY A 120 3.58 -5.24 11.34
CA GLY A 120 4.19 -5.56 10.07
C GLY A 120 3.56 -6.77 9.40
N LYS A 121 4.17 -7.18 8.30
CA LYS A 121 3.80 -8.38 7.55
C LYS A 121 3.81 -9.62 8.44
N GLY A 122 2.78 -10.47 8.26
CA GLY A 122 2.66 -11.72 9.04
C GLY A 122 2.18 -11.53 10.47
N GLY A 123 1.69 -10.34 10.84
CA GLY A 123 1.18 -10.06 12.18
C GLY A 123 2.28 -9.80 13.21
N ILE A 124 3.52 -9.61 12.77
CA ILE A 124 4.62 -9.23 13.66
C ILE A 124 4.29 -7.88 14.28
N HIS A 125 4.28 -7.83 15.61
CA HIS A 125 3.92 -6.66 16.38
C HIS A 125 5.10 -6.21 17.25
N TYR A 126 5.37 -4.91 17.18
CA TYR A 126 6.31 -4.24 18.07
C TYR A 126 5.59 -3.12 18.80
N SER A 127 5.75 -3.10 20.12
CA SER A 127 5.22 -2.05 20.99
C SER A 127 6.39 -1.34 21.65
N ILE A 128 6.58 -0.07 21.36
CA ILE A 128 7.74 0.71 21.80
C ILE A 128 7.26 1.91 22.59
N PRO A 129 7.56 2.01 23.89
CA PRO A 129 7.27 3.18 24.71
C PRO A 129 8.00 4.43 24.19
N TRP A 130 7.41 5.60 24.35
CA TRP A 130 8.08 6.86 23.98
C TRP A 130 9.33 7.14 24.80
N SER A 131 9.40 6.61 26.04
CA SER A 131 10.61 6.65 26.89
C SER A 131 11.84 6.06 26.22
N ASP A 132 11.64 5.06 25.35
CA ASP A 132 12.70 4.38 24.63
C ASP A 132 13.13 5.07 23.34
N GLN A 133 12.56 6.24 23.07
CA GLN A 133 12.90 7.09 21.94
C GLN A 133 12.90 6.33 20.59
N PRO A 134 11.75 5.81 20.12
CA PRO A 134 11.67 5.05 18.88
C PRO A 134 12.14 5.88 17.68
N ARG A 135 13.09 5.36 16.90
CA ARG A 135 13.65 6.05 15.75
C ARG A 135 13.88 5.13 14.56
N VAL A 136 13.71 5.66 13.36
CA VAL A 136 14.06 4.94 12.14
C VAL A 136 15.58 4.99 11.97
N ILE A 137 16.25 3.85 12.17
CA ILE A 137 17.70 3.71 12.04
C ILE A 137 18.09 3.48 10.57
N GLY A 138 17.29 2.69 9.84
CA GLY A 138 17.61 2.33 8.47
C GLY A 138 16.45 1.72 7.72
N GLN A 139 16.77 1.27 6.50
CA GLN A 139 15.82 0.56 5.65
C GLN A 139 16.51 -0.61 4.95
N ARG A 140 15.75 -1.67 4.69
CA ARG A 140 16.17 -2.83 3.89
C ARG A 140 15.18 -3.07 2.76
N ASN A 141 15.56 -3.90 1.78
CA ASN A 141 14.72 -4.32 0.67
C ASN A 141 14.03 -3.14 -0.07
N SER A 142 14.84 -2.15 -0.49
CA SER A 142 14.35 -0.97 -1.22
C SER A 142 13.23 -0.22 -0.47
N GLY A 143 13.32 -0.17 0.87
CA GLY A 143 12.38 0.56 1.72
C GLY A 143 11.09 -0.20 2.05
N LYS A 144 10.99 -1.50 1.75
CA LYS A 144 9.88 -2.35 2.20
C LYS A 144 10.00 -2.76 3.66
N SER A 145 11.19 -2.66 4.23
CA SER A 145 11.45 -3.00 5.63
C SER A 145 12.09 -1.82 6.31
N LEU A 146 11.56 -1.43 7.47
CA LEU A 146 12.10 -0.38 8.31
C LEU A 146 12.86 -1.03 9.48
N LEU A 147 14.03 -0.52 9.75
CA LEU A 147 14.77 -0.83 10.96
C LEU A 147 14.49 0.28 11.98
N ILE A 148 13.80 -0.10 13.05
CA ILE A 148 13.42 0.81 14.13
C ILE A 148 14.32 0.51 15.31
N GLY A 149 15.00 1.52 15.83
CA GLY A 149 15.73 1.46 17.09
C GLY A 149 14.88 1.97 18.23
N ALA A 150 15.02 1.35 19.38
CA ALA A 150 14.39 1.77 20.63
C ALA A 150 15.43 1.67 21.76
N GLY A 151 15.66 2.77 22.46
CA GLY A 151 16.72 2.81 23.48
C GLY A 151 18.13 2.63 22.91
N GLN A 152 19.00 2.00 23.66
CA GLN A 152 20.39 1.77 23.24
C GLN A 152 20.62 0.43 22.50
N ASN A 153 19.71 -0.55 22.60
CA ASN A 153 20.02 -1.93 22.23
C ASN A 153 18.91 -2.69 21.46
N ILE A 154 17.83 -2.06 21.04
CA ILE A 154 16.72 -2.80 20.40
C ILE A 154 16.55 -2.36 18.95
N ASP A 155 16.96 -3.23 18.04
CA ASP A 155 16.70 -3.08 16.62
C ASP A 155 15.49 -3.94 16.23
N CYS A 156 14.34 -3.30 16.01
CA CYS A 156 13.14 -3.97 15.53
C CYS A 156 13.07 -3.86 14.01
N LEU A 157 13.02 -4.99 13.31
CA LEU A 157 12.82 -5.02 11.88
C LEU A 157 11.32 -5.14 11.56
N VAL A 158 10.70 -4.03 11.15
CA VAL A 158 9.31 -4.01 10.73
C VAL A 158 9.22 -4.06 9.21
N VAL A 159 8.55 -5.07 8.69
CA VAL A 159 8.34 -5.24 7.24
C VAL A 159 6.94 -4.77 6.89
N PHE A 160 6.85 -3.71 6.08
CA PHE A 160 5.61 -3.23 5.51
C PHE A 160 5.54 -3.61 4.03
N THR A 161 4.50 -4.31 3.63
CA THR A 161 4.26 -4.69 2.22
C THR A 161 3.05 -3.98 1.64
N THR A 162 2.06 -3.70 2.46
CA THR A 162 0.82 -3.01 2.07
C THR A 162 0.79 -1.56 2.54
N LEU A 163 1.40 -1.26 3.68
CA LEU A 163 1.55 0.11 4.17
C LEU A 163 2.70 0.79 3.40
N ARG A 164 2.34 1.46 2.31
CA ARG A 164 3.29 2.10 1.39
C ARG A 164 3.75 3.46 1.89
N ILE A 165 4.34 3.48 3.05
CA ILE A 165 4.88 4.68 3.66
C ILE A 165 6.38 4.82 3.38
N ARG A 166 6.83 6.03 3.05
CA ARG A 166 8.27 6.29 2.92
C ARG A 166 8.94 6.27 4.29
N PRO A 167 10.15 5.69 4.42
CA PRO A 167 10.90 5.71 5.69
C PRO A 167 11.09 7.10 6.28
N SER A 168 11.32 8.11 5.42
CA SER A 168 11.43 9.50 5.84
C SER A 168 10.20 10.01 6.56
N ARG A 169 9.01 9.61 6.10
CA ARG A 169 7.73 10.02 6.70
C ARG A 169 7.51 9.36 8.05
N VAL A 170 7.85 8.07 8.19
CA VAL A 170 7.81 7.41 9.50
C VAL A 170 8.78 8.11 10.45
N ARG A 171 9.97 8.49 9.96
CA ARG A 171 10.92 9.27 10.75
C ARG A 171 10.35 10.61 11.18
N SER A 172 9.73 11.37 10.26
CA SER A 172 9.11 12.65 10.57
C SER A 172 7.98 12.50 11.58
N LEU A 173 7.13 11.46 11.43
CA LEU A 173 6.05 11.17 12.37
C LEU A 173 6.59 10.89 13.78
N LEU A 174 7.57 10.01 13.91
CA LEU A 174 8.17 9.69 15.20
C LEU A 174 8.86 10.90 15.82
N ALA A 175 9.61 11.67 15.01
CA ALA A 175 10.28 12.88 15.46
C ALA A 175 9.27 13.93 15.95
N TYR A 176 8.17 14.13 15.23
CA TYR A 176 7.12 15.06 15.63
C TYR A 176 6.62 14.78 17.05
N TYR A 177 6.25 13.54 17.35
CA TYR A 177 5.75 13.17 18.67
C TYR A 177 6.81 13.18 19.78
N GLN A 178 8.09 13.09 19.42
CA GLN A 178 9.18 13.16 20.40
C GLN A 178 9.65 14.57 20.70
N THR A 179 9.61 15.46 19.71
CA THR A 179 10.22 16.79 19.83
C THR A 179 9.22 17.92 20.05
N THR A 180 7.93 17.70 19.72
CA THR A 180 6.91 18.73 19.87
C THR A 180 6.28 18.63 21.25
N PRO A 181 6.48 19.63 22.12
CA PRO A 181 5.85 19.64 23.45
C PRO A 181 4.33 19.57 23.34
N GLY A 182 3.70 18.70 24.13
CA GLY A 182 2.25 18.52 24.14
C GLY A 182 1.66 17.74 22.95
N ALA A 183 2.46 17.34 21.95
CA ALA A 183 1.94 16.60 20.80
C ALA A 183 1.26 15.27 21.21
N LEU A 184 1.77 14.61 22.25
CA LEU A 184 1.19 13.38 22.78
C LEU A 184 -0.15 13.65 23.50
N ASP A 185 -0.31 14.82 24.12
CA ASP A 185 -1.56 15.20 24.80
C ASP A 185 -2.66 15.52 23.78
N LEU A 186 -2.28 16.02 22.61
CA LEU A 186 -3.20 16.33 21.53
C LEU A 186 -3.75 15.09 20.81
N ILE A 187 -3.19 13.90 21.00
CA ILE A 187 -3.61 12.68 20.29
C ILE A 187 -5.10 12.39 20.45
N SER A 188 -5.68 12.74 21.60
CA SER A 188 -7.11 12.57 21.87
C SER A 188 -8.00 13.66 21.27
N THR A 189 -7.43 14.66 20.61
CA THR A 189 -8.18 15.78 20.02
C THR A 189 -8.47 15.55 18.53
N PRO A 190 -9.50 16.20 17.96
CA PRO A 190 -9.79 16.12 16.53
C PRO A 190 -8.65 16.61 15.64
N GLU A 191 -7.86 17.57 16.12
CA GLU A 191 -6.75 18.18 15.40
C GLU A 191 -5.55 17.24 15.23
N ALA A 192 -5.43 16.24 16.09
CA ALA A 192 -4.33 15.27 16.07
C ALA A 192 -4.17 14.56 14.73
N ARG A 193 -5.28 14.28 14.04
CA ARG A 193 -5.26 13.69 12.70
C ARG A 193 -4.55 14.59 11.70
N ASP A 194 -4.88 15.87 11.69
CA ASP A 194 -4.35 16.81 10.70
C ASP A 194 -2.88 17.10 10.97
N GLU A 195 -2.48 17.16 12.22
CA GLU A 195 -1.07 17.28 12.61
C GLU A 195 -0.26 16.03 12.24
N ALA A 196 -0.79 14.83 12.46
CA ALA A 196 -0.15 13.60 12.01
C ALA A 196 -0.04 13.54 10.47
N MET A 197 -1.05 14.02 9.74
CA MET A 197 -1.00 14.13 8.27
C MET A 197 0.08 15.11 7.81
N LYS A 198 0.24 16.26 8.48
CA LYS A 198 1.33 17.22 8.20
C LYS A 198 2.70 16.58 8.45
N ALA A 199 2.87 15.86 9.55
CA ALA A 199 4.12 15.16 9.86
C ALA A 199 4.46 14.07 8.82
N LEU A 200 3.44 13.54 8.14
CA LEU A 200 3.58 12.53 7.08
C LEU A 200 3.73 13.15 5.68
N SER A 201 3.51 14.42 5.49
CA SER A 201 3.64 15.08 4.18
C SER A 201 5.10 15.35 3.83
#